data_a6f1185f56e3043449f1c0cbc45bdef3
#
_entry.id   a6f1185f56e3043449f1c0cbc45bdef3
#
_cell.length_a   1.000
_cell.length_b   1.000
_cell.length_c   1.000
_cell.angle_alpha   90.00
_cell.angle_beta   90.00
_cell.angle_gamma   90.00
#
_symmetry.space_group_name_H-M   'P 1'
#
loop_
_entity.id
_entity.type
_entity.pdbx_description
1 polymer ?
#
loop_
_entity_poly.entity_id
_entity_poly.type
_entity_poly.pdbx_seq_one_letter_code
_entity_poly.pdbx_strand_id
1 'polypeptide(L)'
;MQNILAIPRPVEDKLNELNELIERNPSYIPLTEAALFLGMNADGPRAAIEHGGCPFGLGWKKDVRGNRAFKIPTATFYLWYTQGGPFRWTG
;
A
#
# COMPACT_ATOMS: atom_id res chain seq x y z
N MET A 1 26.39 -17.77 17.08
CA MET A 1 26.74 -16.62 16.24
C MET A 1 25.47 -15.98 15.69
N GLN A 2 25.38 -14.70 15.81
CA GLN A 2 24.23 -13.99 15.30
C GLN A 2 24.37 -13.78 13.79
N ASN A 3 23.30 -14.12 13.09
CA ASN A 3 23.27 -13.91 11.65
C ASN A 3 22.85 -12.45 11.39
N ILE A 4 23.76 -11.65 10.87
CA ILE A 4 23.48 -10.25 10.62
C ILE A 4 22.45 -10.05 9.49
N LEU A 5 22.19 -11.12 8.71
CA LEU A 5 21.20 -11.07 7.66
C LEU A 5 19.83 -11.56 8.14
N ALA A 6 19.75 -11.95 9.41
CA ALA A 6 18.47 -12.39 9.96
C ALA A 6 17.51 -11.21 10.05
N ILE A 7 16.30 -11.40 9.55
CA ILE A 7 15.27 -10.39 9.58
C ILE A 7 14.63 -10.39 10.97
N PRO A 8 14.53 -9.23 11.64
CA PRO A 8 13.82 -9.16 12.92
C PRO A 8 12.41 -9.69 12.80
N ARG A 9 11.93 -10.37 13.84
CA ARG A 9 10.61 -10.99 13.80
C ARG A 9 9.47 -10.06 13.42
N PRO A 10 9.39 -8.83 13.97
CA PRO A 10 8.31 -7.93 13.57
C PRO A 10 8.32 -7.61 12.07
N VAL A 11 9.51 -7.51 11.49
CA VAL A 11 9.64 -7.26 10.05
C VAL A 11 9.23 -8.51 9.27
N GLU A 12 9.67 -9.68 9.70
CA GLU A 12 9.30 -10.93 9.06
C GLU A 12 7.80 -11.12 9.08
N ASP A 13 7.16 -10.87 10.24
CA ASP A 13 5.72 -10.99 10.37
C ASP A 13 5.01 -10.03 9.41
N LYS A 14 5.52 -8.82 9.27
CA LYS A 14 4.94 -7.82 8.37
C LYS A 14 5.07 -8.23 6.93
N LEU A 15 6.21 -8.81 6.55
CA LEU A 15 6.42 -9.30 5.18
C LEU A 15 5.49 -10.48 4.87
N ASN A 16 5.26 -11.35 5.86
CA ASN A 16 4.31 -12.43 5.69
C ASN A 16 2.90 -11.90 5.52
N GLU A 17 2.55 -10.88 6.28
CA GLU A 17 1.25 -10.22 6.15
C GLU A 17 1.10 -9.59 4.76
N LEU A 18 2.16 -8.98 4.25
CA LEU A 18 2.17 -8.40 2.91
C LEU A 18 1.92 -9.49 1.86
N ASN A 19 2.61 -10.62 1.98
CA ASN A 19 2.43 -11.72 1.05
C ASN A 19 0.98 -12.23 1.05
N GLU A 20 0.38 -12.35 2.22
CA GLU A 20 -1.02 -12.76 2.32
C GLU A 20 -1.94 -11.74 1.67
N LEU A 21 -1.68 -10.46 1.89
CA LEU A 21 -2.47 -9.39 1.28
C LEU A 21 -2.42 -9.47 -0.24
N ILE A 22 -1.22 -9.68 -0.78
CA ILE A 22 -1.02 -9.79 -2.22
C ILE A 22 -1.74 -11.02 -2.79
N GLU A 23 -1.64 -12.16 -2.10
CA GLU A 23 -2.27 -13.39 -2.55
C GLU A 23 -3.80 -13.30 -2.55
N ARG A 24 -4.36 -12.59 -1.56
CA ARG A 24 -5.80 -12.38 -1.51
C ARG A 24 -6.30 -11.41 -2.59
N ASN A 25 -5.43 -10.54 -3.05
CA ASN A 25 -5.79 -9.46 -3.96
C ASN A 25 -4.79 -9.39 -5.11
N PRO A 26 -4.85 -10.34 -6.06
CA PRO A 26 -3.81 -10.43 -7.09
C PRO A 26 -3.76 -9.28 -8.09
N SER A 27 -4.87 -8.58 -8.30
CA SER A 27 -4.90 -7.49 -9.27
C SER A 27 -4.96 -6.12 -8.61
N TYR A 28 -5.86 -5.92 -7.67
CA TYR A 28 -6.06 -4.66 -6.98
C TYR A 28 -6.33 -4.92 -5.51
N ILE A 29 -5.83 -4.03 -4.67
CA ILE A 29 -6.03 -4.12 -3.23
C ILE A 29 -7.11 -3.13 -2.82
N PRO A 30 -8.14 -3.57 -2.07
CA PRO A 30 -9.14 -2.63 -1.54
C PRO A 30 -8.46 -1.57 -0.67
N LEU A 31 -8.92 -0.33 -0.79
CA LEU A 31 -8.35 0.78 -0.04
C LEU A 31 -8.31 0.52 1.46
N THR A 32 -9.39 -0.06 1.99
CA THR A 32 -9.48 -0.36 3.43
C THR A 32 -8.46 -1.39 3.87
N GLU A 33 -8.18 -2.40 3.03
CA GLU A 33 -7.19 -3.40 3.37
C GLU A 33 -5.77 -2.85 3.30
N ALA A 34 -5.50 -2.01 2.31
CA ALA A 34 -4.19 -1.37 2.22
C ALA A 34 -3.95 -0.46 3.42
N ALA A 35 -4.97 0.31 3.81
CA ALA A 35 -4.87 1.19 4.97
C ALA A 35 -4.64 0.38 6.24
N LEU A 36 -5.38 -0.70 6.41
CA LEU A 36 -5.23 -1.57 7.58
C LEU A 36 -3.81 -2.14 7.65
N PHE A 37 -3.30 -2.60 6.51
CA PHE A 37 -1.93 -3.10 6.44
C PHE A 37 -0.92 -2.04 6.85
N LEU A 38 -1.13 -0.79 6.42
CA LEU A 38 -0.24 0.32 6.74
C LEU A 38 -0.46 0.87 8.16
N GLY A 39 -1.47 0.36 8.87
CA GLY A 39 -1.76 0.79 10.21
C GLY A 39 -2.38 2.18 10.28
N MET A 40 -3.14 2.56 9.27
CA MET A 40 -3.76 3.89 9.22
C MET A 40 -5.23 3.80 8.87
N ASN A 41 -5.94 4.91 9.09
CA ASN A 41 -7.33 5.05 8.70
C ASN A 41 -7.43 5.17 7.18
N ALA A 42 -8.48 4.61 6.59
CA ALA A 42 -8.67 4.65 5.15
C ALA A 42 -8.81 6.06 4.59
N ASP A 43 -9.20 7.02 5.40
CA ASP A 43 -9.35 8.40 4.97
C ASP A 43 -8.02 9.03 4.54
N GLY A 44 -6.91 8.62 5.17
CA GLY A 44 -5.59 9.12 4.82
C GLY A 44 -5.18 8.76 3.39
N PRO A 45 -5.15 7.48 3.03
CA PRO A 45 -4.82 7.08 1.66
C PRO A 45 -5.80 7.64 0.64
N ARG A 46 -7.10 7.70 0.99
CA ARG A 46 -8.11 8.26 0.10
C ARG A 46 -7.80 9.72 -0.22
N ALA A 47 -7.51 10.52 0.80
CA ALA A 47 -7.17 11.91 0.60
C ALA A 47 -5.89 12.06 -0.22
N ALA A 48 -4.90 11.23 0.04
CA ALA A 48 -3.65 11.27 -0.70
C ALA A 48 -3.87 10.96 -2.18
N ILE A 49 -4.71 9.96 -2.48
CA ILE A 49 -5.04 9.63 -3.86
C ILE A 49 -5.77 10.78 -4.54
N GLU A 50 -6.74 11.38 -3.85
CA GLU A 50 -7.51 12.50 -4.39
C GLU A 50 -6.63 13.69 -4.73
N HIS A 51 -5.60 13.93 -3.94
CA HIS A 51 -4.68 15.05 -4.15
C HIS A 51 -3.47 14.68 -4.99
N GLY A 52 -3.44 13.45 -5.53
CA GLY A 52 -2.34 13.02 -6.38
C GLY A 52 -1.05 12.74 -5.66
N GLY A 53 -1.09 12.66 -4.33
CA GLY A 53 0.12 12.43 -3.54
C GLY A 53 0.38 10.99 -3.15
N CYS A 54 -0.43 10.06 -3.62
CA CYS A 54 -0.27 8.66 -3.26
C CYS A 54 0.57 7.93 -4.32
N PRO A 55 1.73 7.39 -3.93
CA PRO A 55 2.61 6.73 -4.91
C PRO A 55 2.14 5.36 -5.37
N PHE A 56 1.13 4.78 -4.72
CA PHE A 56 0.71 3.43 -5.04
C PHE A 56 -0.76 3.32 -5.43
N GLY A 57 -1.48 4.43 -5.50
CA GLY A 57 -2.91 4.39 -5.78
C GLY A 57 -3.34 5.37 -6.84
N LEU A 58 -4.47 5.05 -7.46
CA LEU A 58 -5.07 5.88 -8.49
C LEU A 58 -6.49 6.23 -8.10
N GLY A 59 -6.89 7.48 -8.35
CA GLY A 59 -8.24 7.94 -8.13
C GLY A 59 -8.70 8.75 -9.31
N TRP A 60 -9.98 8.63 -9.64
CA TRP A 60 -10.56 9.41 -10.72
C TRP A 60 -12.03 9.63 -10.46
N LYS A 61 -12.58 10.62 -11.16
CA LYS A 61 -14.00 10.90 -11.09
C LYS A 61 -14.75 9.80 -11.83
N LYS A 62 -15.66 9.13 -11.13
CA LYS A 62 -16.38 8.00 -11.68
C LYS A 62 -17.56 8.43 -12.54
N ASP A 63 -18.21 9.54 -12.18
CA ASP A 63 -19.36 10.05 -12.94
C ASP A 63 -19.49 11.56 -12.72
N VAL A 64 -20.49 12.13 -13.40
CA VAL A 64 -20.71 13.58 -13.33
C VAL A 64 -21.19 14.07 -11.97
N ARG A 65 -21.61 13.17 -11.09
CA ARG A 65 -22.07 13.54 -9.75
C ARG A 65 -20.90 13.75 -8.80
N GLY A 66 -19.70 13.48 -9.25
CA GLY A 66 -18.53 13.63 -8.41
C GLY A 66 -18.13 12.41 -7.62
N ASN A 67 -18.80 11.27 -7.86
CA ASN A 67 -18.38 10.02 -7.24
C ASN A 67 -16.97 9.67 -7.67
N ARG A 68 -16.17 9.17 -6.74
CA ARG A 68 -14.79 8.83 -6.98
C ARG A 68 -14.59 7.34 -7.03
N ALA A 69 -13.70 6.90 -7.90
CA ALA A 69 -13.22 5.53 -7.91
C ALA A 69 -11.76 5.54 -7.49
N PHE A 70 -11.36 4.53 -6.72
CA PHE A 70 -10.00 4.41 -6.24
C PHE A 70 -9.50 3.01 -6.57
N LYS A 71 -8.28 2.93 -7.08
CA LYS A 71 -7.64 1.64 -7.33
C LYS A 71 -6.21 1.65 -6.84
N ILE A 72 -5.84 0.57 -6.21
CA ILE A 72 -4.47 0.35 -5.77
C ILE A 72 -3.99 -0.91 -6.49
N PRO A 73 -3.23 -0.75 -7.58
CA PRO A 73 -2.71 -1.93 -8.28
C PRO A 73 -1.80 -2.71 -7.34
N THR A 74 -2.05 -4.00 -7.23
CA THR A 74 -1.33 -4.86 -6.30
C THR A 74 0.17 -4.84 -6.56
N ALA A 75 0.57 -4.96 -7.83
CA ALA A 75 1.99 -4.95 -8.16
C ALA A 75 2.65 -3.63 -7.79
N THR A 76 1.97 -2.52 -8.04
CA THR A 76 2.49 -1.20 -7.70
C THR A 76 2.67 -1.05 -6.20
N PHE A 77 1.69 -1.50 -5.42
CA PHE A 77 1.77 -1.44 -3.97
C PHE A 77 2.93 -2.29 -3.45
N TYR A 78 3.06 -3.49 -3.95
CA TYR A 78 4.12 -4.40 -3.53
C TYR A 78 5.51 -3.81 -3.83
N LEU A 79 5.70 -3.31 -5.04
CA LEU A 79 6.98 -2.73 -5.44
C LEU A 79 7.29 -1.48 -4.63
N TRP A 80 6.28 -0.63 -4.42
CA TRP A 80 6.47 0.55 -3.59
C TRP A 80 6.91 0.18 -2.19
N TYR A 81 6.22 -0.76 -1.56
CA TYR A 81 6.50 -1.13 -0.19
C TYR A 81 7.87 -1.79 -0.04
N THR A 82 8.20 -2.73 -0.94
CA THR A 82 9.44 -3.50 -0.83
C THR A 82 10.66 -2.77 -1.34
N GLN A 83 10.47 -1.73 -2.15
CA GLN A 83 11.59 -0.94 -2.68
C GLN A 83 11.79 0.36 -1.90
N GLY A 84 11.49 0.33 -0.61
CA GLY A 84 11.77 1.45 0.27
C GLY A 84 10.71 2.53 0.30
N GLY A 85 9.49 2.21 -0.16
CA GLY A 85 8.41 3.19 -0.28
C GLY A 85 8.22 4.10 0.91
N PRO A 86 7.85 3.57 2.10
CA PRO A 86 7.58 4.43 3.25
C PRO A 86 8.81 5.19 3.76
N PHE A 87 10.00 4.71 3.44
CA PHE A 87 11.26 5.29 3.93
C PHE A 87 12.12 5.82 2.81
N ARG A 88 11.57 5.92 1.62
CA ARG A 88 12.36 6.34 0.46
C ARG A 88 12.65 7.83 0.50
N TRP A 89 13.90 8.16 0.26
CA TRP A 89 14.30 9.54 0.10
C TRP A 89 14.01 9.99 -1.33
N THR A 90 13.27 11.07 -1.43
CA THR A 90 12.99 11.67 -2.74
C THR A 90 13.68 13.01 -2.86
N GLY A 91 14.53 13.27 -1.95
CA GLY A 91 15.16 14.51 -1.84
C GLY A 91 16.14 14.99 -2.71
#